data_e7780a2b279ae999ef2687440a00c5ef
#
_entry.id   e7780a2b279ae999ef2687440a00c5ef
#
_cell.length_a   1.000
_cell.length_b   1.000
_cell.length_c   1.000
_cell.angle_alpha   90.00
_cell.angle_beta   90.00
_cell.angle_gamma   90.00
#
_symmetry.space_group_name_H-M   'P 1'
#
loop_
_entity.id
_entity.type
_entity.pdbx_description
1 polymer ?
#
loop_
_entity_poly.entity_id
_entity_poly.type
_entity_poly.pdbx_seq_one_letter_code
_entity_poly.pdbx_strand_id
1 'polypeptide(L)'
;MKKNIFFVIAIFLLKGMFAQQQPNIVFIYADDLGYGDLSCYGATQIQTPNIDRLAKQGLRFTNAHATSATCTPSRFSLMTGTYAWRKKGTGIAPGDASLIIPVDKITLPAVLKKAGYQTAIIGKWHLGLGGPEGPDWNGEIKPGPR
;
A
#
# COMPACT_ATOMS: atom_id res chain seq x y z
N MET A 1 -1.65 22.05 50.07
CA MET A 1 -1.93 20.82 49.25
C MET A 1 -2.77 21.10 48.00
N LYS A 2 -3.79 21.96 47.98
CA LYS A 2 -4.62 22.21 46.76
C LYS A 2 -3.86 22.87 45.58
N LYS A 3 -2.87 23.73 45.84
CA LYS A 3 -2.07 24.41 44.76
C LYS A 3 -1.19 23.44 43.95
N ASN A 4 -0.67 22.38 44.57
CA ASN A 4 0.20 21.39 43.90
C ASN A 4 -0.57 20.43 42.98
N ILE A 5 -1.84 20.17 43.30
CA ILE A 5 -2.74 19.32 42.47
C ILE A 5 -3.06 20.04 41.15
N PHE A 6 -3.30 21.36 41.19
CA PHE A 6 -3.57 22.15 39.98
C PHE A 6 -2.35 22.19 39.03
N PHE A 7 -1.13 22.25 39.57
CA PHE A 7 0.09 22.26 38.78
C PHE A 7 0.35 20.90 38.11
N VAL A 8 0.07 19.81 38.79
CA VAL A 8 0.21 18.46 38.23
C VAL A 8 -0.82 18.19 37.12
N ILE A 9 -2.07 18.64 37.31
CA ILE A 9 -3.12 18.52 36.29
C ILE A 9 -2.78 19.38 35.06
N ALA A 10 -2.22 20.59 35.23
CA ALA A 10 -1.79 21.45 34.12
C ALA A 10 -0.65 20.81 33.30
N ILE A 11 0.29 20.13 33.94
CA ILE A 11 1.38 19.41 33.24
C ILE A 11 0.85 18.21 32.44
N PHE A 12 -0.15 17.48 32.96
CA PHE A 12 -0.79 16.40 32.24
C PHE A 12 -1.62 16.87 31.03
N LEU A 13 -2.28 18.01 31.14
CA LEU A 13 -3.03 18.62 30.03
C LEU A 13 -2.10 19.13 28.91
N LEU A 14 -0.92 19.63 29.24
CA LEU A 14 0.08 20.10 28.25
C LEU A 14 0.67 18.93 27.43
N LYS A 15 0.77 17.72 27.97
CA LYS A 15 1.24 16.54 27.21
C LYS A 15 0.21 16.05 26.17
N GLY A 16 -1.05 16.37 26.31
CA GLY A 16 -2.11 16.01 25.34
C GLY A 16 -2.18 16.91 24.11
N MET A 17 -1.45 18.04 24.07
CA MET A 17 -1.53 19.02 22.98
C MET A 17 -0.53 18.79 21.83
N PHE A 18 0.40 17.85 21.95
CA PHE A 18 1.20 17.42 20.79
C PHE A 18 0.39 16.41 20.00
N ALA A 19 -0.57 16.87 19.20
CA ALA A 19 -1.14 16.04 18.15
C ALA A 19 0.02 15.60 17.26
N GLN A 20 0.40 14.33 17.38
CA GLN A 20 1.43 13.75 16.53
C GLN A 20 0.94 13.87 15.09
N GLN A 21 1.54 14.74 14.32
CA GLN A 21 1.21 14.87 12.90
C GLN A 21 1.41 13.52 12.23
N GLN A 22 0.37 13.02 11.58
CA GLN A 22 0.45 11.76 10.85
C GLN A 22 1.50 11.89 9.74
N PRO A 23 2.48 10.99 9.66
CA PRO A 23 3.49 11.06 8.61
C PRO A 23 2.87 10.79 7.24
N ASN A 24 3.38 11.45 6.21
CA ASN A 24 3.05 11.06 4.84
C ASN A 24 3.61 9.66 4.53
N ILE A 25 2.82 8.87 3.81
CA ILE A 25 3.18 7.51 3.43
C ILE A 25 3.36 7.47 1.92
N VAL A 26 4.55 7.14 1.45
CA VAL A 26 4.85 6.86 0.04
C VAL A 26 5.15 5.38 -0.08
N PHE A 27 4.30 4.66 -0.79
CA PHE A 27 4.45 3.24 -1.06
C PHE A 27 4.91 3.02 -2.51
N ILE A 28 6.13 2.51 -2.70
CA ILE A 28 6.69 2.23 -4.02
C ILE A 28 6.66 0.72 -4.23
N TYR A 29 5.91 0.28 -5.24
CA TYR A 29 5.75 -1.12 -5.59
C TYR A 29 6.32 -1.37 -6.98
N ALA A 30 7.51 -1.94 -7.03
CA ALA A 30 8.18 -2.26 -8.28
C ALA A 30 7.54 -3.48 -8.95
N ASP A 31 7.41 -3.43 -10.28
CA ASP A 31 6.96 -4.54 -11.11
C ASP A 31 8.19 -5.28 -11.65
N ASP A 32 8.19 -6.60 -11.56
CA ASP A 32 9.24 -7.50 -12.07
C ASP A 32 10.67 -7.21 -11.55
N LEU A 33 10.81 -6.61 -10.36
CA LEU A 33 12.09 -6.36 -9.72
C LEU A 33 12.49 -7.56 -8.84
N GLY A 34 13.62 -8.18 -9.17
CA GLY A 34 14.17 -9.28 -8.40
C GLY A 34 14.97 -8.83 -7.18
N TYR A 35 15.11 -9.69 -6.19
CA TYR A 35 15.92 -9.44 -4.99
C TYR A 35 17.37 -9.07 -5.34
N GLY A 36 17.97 -9.76 -6.33
CA GLY A 36 19.34 -9.56 -6.78
C GLY A 36 19.55 -8.36 -7.70
N ASP A 37 18.52 -7.55 -8.01
CA ASP A 37 18.62 -6.43 -8.95
C ASP A 37 19.06 -5.12 -8.27
N LEU A 38 19.10 -5.09 -6.94
CA LEU A 38 19.46 -3.90 -6.17
C LEU A 38 20.87 -4.04 -5.57
N SER A 39 21.68 -2.98 -5.68
CA SER A 39 23.05 -3.00 -5.15
C SER A 39 23.09 -3.16 -3.62
N CYS A 40 22.10 -2.66 -2.88
CA CYS A 40 21.99 -2.91 -1.44
C CYS A 40 21.72 -4.40 -1.07
N TYR A 41 21.34 -5.22 -2.04
CA TYR A 41 21.18 -6.67 -1.92
C TYR A 41 22.26 -7.47 -2.66
N GLY A 42 23.27 -6.80 -3.19
CA GLY A 42 24.45 -7.45 -3.79
C GLY A 42 24.52 -7.45 -5.31
N ALA A 43 23.64 -6.72 -6.01
CA ALA A 43 23.78 -6.53 -7.44
C ALA A 43 25.13 -5.86 -7.76
N THR A 44 25.85 -6.41 -8.73
CA THR A 44 27.17 -5.91 -9.17
C THR A 44 27.10 -5.25 -10.56
N GLN A 45 26.14 -5.62 -11.38
CA GLN A 45 25.99 -5.14 -12.77
C GLN A 45 25.24 -3.81 -12.86
N ILE A 46 24.37 -3.53 -11.92
CA ILE A 46 23.55 -2.32 -11.85
C ILE A 46 23.77 -1.64 -10.50
N GLN A 47 23.95 -0.33 -10.54
CA GLN A 47 24.08 0.48 -9.33
C GLN A 47 22.76 1.20 -9.03
N THR A 48 22.27 1.07 -7.79
CA THR A 48 20.99 1.66 -7.37
C THR A 48 21.18 2.65 -6.20
N PRO A 49 21.95 3.74 -6.38
CA PRO A 49 22.43 4.59 -5.29
C PRO A 49 21.31 5.26 -4.49
N ASN A 50 20.19 5.58 -5.11
CA ASN A 50 19.05 6.19 -4.42
C ASN A 50 18.32 5.17 -3.52
N ILE A 51 18.15 3.93 -3.98
CA ILE A 51 17.57 2.85 -3.17
C ILE A 51 18.51 2.46 -2.05
N ASP A 52 19.82 2.39 -2.34
CA ASP A 52 20.85 2.11 -1.34
C ASP A 52 20.87 3.17 -0.23
N ARG A 53 20.63 4.44 -0.58
CA ARG A 53 20.48 5.51 0.42
C ARG A 53 19.27 5.28 1.31
N LEU A 54 18.12 4.90 0.74
CA LEU A 54 16.92 4.54 1.54
C LEU A 54 17.22 3.35 2.47
N ALA A 55 17.91 2.32 1.95
CA ALA A 55 18.29 1.15 2.74
C ALA A 55 19.23 1.49 3.91
N LYS A 56 20.13 2.48 3.72
CA LYS A 56 21.05 2.96 4.79
C LYS A 56 20.33 3.83 5.83
N GLN A 57 19.32 4.58 5.43
CA GLN A 57 18.60 5.50 6.30
C GLN A 57 17.40 4.87 7.01
N GLY A 58 16.95 3.71 6.54
CA GLY A 58 15.78 3.01 7.03
C GLY A 58 16.06 1.58 7.46
N LEU A 59 15.00 0.76 7.44
CA LEU A 59 15.08 -0.66 7.75
C LEU A 59 15.14 -1.48 6.46
N ARG A 60 16.15 -2.31 6.31
CA ARG A 60 16.31 -3.24 5.20
C ARG A 60 15.92 -4.65 5.64
N PHE A 61 14.93 -5.22 4.98
CA PHE A 61 14.48 -6.58 5.22
C PHE A 61 15.32 -7.56 4.38
N THR A 62 15.97 -8.52 5.01
CA THR A 62 16.79 -9.54 4.35
C THR A 62 16.02 -10.82 4.03
N ASN A 63 14.81 -10.97 4.57
CA ASN A 63 13.96 -12.15 4.37
C ASN A 63 12.49 -11.73 4.24
N ALA A 64 12.20 -10.83 3.31
CA ALA A 64 10.84 -10.43 2.96
C ALA A 64 10.45 -11.08 1.62
N HIS A 65 9.21 -11.53 1.53
CA HIS A 65 8.69 -12.23 0.35
C HIS A 65 7.44 -11.54 -0.17
N ALA A 66 7.35 -11.39 -1.49
CA ALA A 66 6.10 -11.05 -2.14
C ALA A 66 5.09 -12.21 -1.95
N THR A 67 3.82 -11.87 -1.86
CA THR A 67 2.74 -12.88 -1.67
C THR A 67 2.50 -13.74 -2.90
N SER A 68 2.99 -13.32 -4.05
CA SER A 68 2.98 -14.05 -5.32
C SER A 68 4.10 -13.53 -6.23
N ALA A 69 4.57 -14.37 -7.13
CA ALA A 69 5.58 -14.04 -8.13
C ALA A 69 5.03 -13.24 -9.33
N THR A 70 3.71 -13.06 -9.45
CA THR A 70 3.07 -12.41 -10.59
C THR A 70 2.21 -11.23 -10.18
N CYS A 71 1.97 -10.34 -11.15
CA CYS A 71 1.41 -8.99 -10.93
C CYS A 71 0.01 -8.99 -10.29
N THR A 72 -1.01 -9.55 -10.93
CA THR A 72 -2.40 -9.48 -10.42
C THR A 72 -2.54 -10.10 -9.02
N PRO A 73 -2.09 -11.34 -8.75
CA PRO A 73 -2.28 -11.94 -7.42
C PRO A 73 -1.48 -11.21 -6.32
N SER A 74 -0.31 -10.70 -6.64
CA SER A 74 0.50 -9.94 -5.69
C SER A 74 -0.17 -8.59 -5.35
N ARG A 75 -0.66 -7.86 -6.38
CA ARG A 75 -1.39 -6.61 -6.22
C ARG A 75 -2.72 -6.80 -5.48
N PHE A 76 -3.45 -7.89 -5.77
CA PHE A 76 -4.66 -8.25 -5.04
C PHE A 76 -4.38 -8.42 -3.55
N SER A 77 -3.33 -9.17 -3.21
CA SER A 77 -2.95 -9.40 -1.81
C SER A 77 -2.54 -8.12 -1.09
N LEU A 78 -1.77 -7.24 -1.76
CA LEU A 78 -1.38 -5.94 -1.23
C LEU A 78 -2.60 -5.07 -0.92
N MET A 79 -3.53 -4.99 -1.88
CA MET A 79 -4.70 -4.12 -1.74
C MET A 79 -5.70 -4.62 -0.71
N THR A 80 -5.85 -5.94 -0.54
CA THR A 80 -6.93 -6.54 0.24
C THR A 80 -6.49 -7.17 1.56
N GLY A 81 -5.18 -7.31 1.79
CA GLY A 81 -4.65 -8.05 2.94
C GLY A 81 -5.00 -9.55 2.92
N THR A 82 -5.40 -10.08 1.76
CA THR A 82 -5.83 -11.47 1.60
C THR A 82 -4.97 -12.16 0.55
N TYR A 83 -4.42 -13.33 0.84
CA TYR A 83 -3.71 -14.10 -0.16
C TYR A 83 -4.58 -14.40 -1.38
N ALA A 84 -4.05 -14.17 -2.58
CA ALA A 84 -4.78 -14.34 -3.82
C ALA A 84 -5.31 -15.79 -4.02
N TRP A 85 -4.55 -16.79 -3.63
CA TRP A 85 -4.95 -18.19 -3.73
C TRP A 85 -6.18 -18.57 -2.90
N ARG A 86 -6.60 -17.72 -1.95
CA ARG A 86 -7.85 -17.90 -1.18
C ARG A 86 -9.10 -17.50 -1.97
N LYS A 87 -8.96 -16.86 -3.12
CA LYS A 87 -10.05 -16.41 -3.98
C LYS A 87 -9.86 -16.91 -5.41
N LYS A 88 -10.85 -17.59 -5.96
CA LYS A 88 -10.84 -17.97 -7.39
C LYS A 88 -10.86 -16.71 -8.27
N GLY A 89 -10.25 -16.78 -9.45
CA GLY A 89 -10.20 -15.67 -10.41
C GLY A 89 -9.17 -14.59 -10.11
N THR A 90 -8.20 -14.85 -9.24
CA THR A 90 -7.10 -13.93 -8.92
C THR A 90 -5.78 -14.31 -9.60
N GLY A 91 -5.81 -15.12 -10.67
CA GLY A 91 -4.69 -15.30 -11.58
C GLY A 91 -4.35 -14.02 -12.34
N ILE A 92 -3.40 -14.09 -13.28
CA ILE A 92 -3.06 -12.92 -14.12
C ILE A 92 -4.30 -12.50 -14.90
N ALA A 93 -4.78 -11.28 -14.63
CA ALA A 93 -5.97 -10.74 -15.27
C ALA A 93 -5.66 -10.33 -16.72
N PRO A 94 -6.53 -10.61 -17.69
CA PRO A 94 -6.44 -10.01 -19.03
C PRO A 94 -6.68 -8.49 -18.98
N GLY A 95 -6.31 -7.77 -20.04
CA GLY A 95 -6.41 -6.31 -20.09
C GLY A 95 -7.84 -5.76 -20.00
N ASP A 96 -8.82 -6.56 -20.39
CA ASP A 96 -10.26 -6.29 -20.35
C ASP A 96 -10.99 -6.93 -19.15
N ALA A 97 -10.24 -7.40 -18.16
CA ALA A 97 -10.83 -8.03 -16.98
C ALA A 97 -11.78 -7.10 -16.22
N SER A 98 -12.89 -7.66 -15.79
CA SER A 98 -13.74 -7.02 -14.76
C SER A 98 -12.97 -6.82 -13.47
N LEU A 99 -13.42 -5.87 -12.65
CA LEU A 99 -12.84 -5.62 -11.33
C LEU A 99 -12.88 -6.90 -10.48
N ILE A 100 -11.71 -7.39 -10.07
CA ILE A 100 -11.58 -8.63 -9.29
C ILE A 100 -11.67 -8.41 -7.78
N ILE A 101 -11.50 -7.19 -7.30
CA ILE A 101 -11.70 -6.83 -5.88
C ILE A 101 -13.19 -6.55 -5.69
N PRO A 102 -13.90 -7.30 -4.82
CA PRO A 102 -15.30 -7.01 -4.52
C PRO A 102 -15.46 -5.58 -3.98
N VAL A 103 -16.53 -4.90 -4.39
CA VAL A 103 -16.77 -3.48 -4.05
C VAL A 103 -16.96 -3.24 -2.54
N ASP A 104 -17.38 -4.24 -1.82
CA ASP A 104 -17.56 -4.24 -0.35
C ASP A 104 -16.28 -4.63 0.41
N LYS A 105 -15.24 -5.03 -0.31
CA LYS A 105 -13.97 -5.44 0.32
C LYS A 105 -13.22 -4.24 0.87
N ILE A 106 -12.87 -4.29 2.14
CA ILE A 106 -11.98 -3.31 2.76
C ILE A 106 -10.58 -3.42 2.11
N THR A 107 -10.08 -2.30 1.62
CA THR A 107 -8.78 -2.20 0.96
C THR A 107 -7.81 -1.34 1.77
N LEU A 108 -6.50 -1.46 1.48
CA LEU A 108 -5.47 -0.63 2.11
C LEU A 108 -5.79 0.89 2.02
N PRO A 109 -6.16 1.45 0.84
CA PRO A 109 -6.58 2.85 0.77
C PRO A 109 -7.79 3.17 1.63
N ALA A 110 -8.76 2.26 1.72
CA ALA A 110 -9.94 2.47 2.57
C ALA A 110 -9.59 2.56 4.06
N VAL A 111 -8.65 1.72 4.52
CA VAL A 111 -8.13 1.79 5.90
C VAL A 111 -7.41 3.11 6.15
N LEU A 112 -6.56 3.55 5.21
CA LEU A 112 -5.83 4.81 5.32
C LEU A 112 -6.78 6.02 5.30
N LYS A 113 -7.80 6.02 4.43
CA LYS A 113 -8.85 7.06 4.43
C LYS A 113 -9.58 7.14 5.76
N LYS A 114 -9.93 5.99 6.35
CA LYS A 114 -10.56 5.95 7.67
C LYS A 114 -9.66 6.52 8.77
N ALA A 115 -8.34 6.44 8.59
CA ALA A 115 -7.36 7.06 9.48
C ALA A 115 -7.08 8.54 9.17
N GLY A 116 -7.80 9.16 8.21
CA GLY A 116 -7.67 10.59 7.87
C GLY A 116 -6.70 10.91 6.73
N TYR A 117 -6.12 9.91 6.07
CA TYR A 117 -5.24 10.13 4.92
C TYR A 117 -6.03 10.41 3.64
N GLN A 118 -5.49 11.29 2.80
CA GLN A 118 -5.82 11.32 1.38
C GLN A 118 -4.99 10.26 0.67
N THR A 119 -5.62 9.51 -0.24
CA THR A 119 -4.96 8.40 -0.92
C THR A 119 -4.99 8.57 -2.43
N ALA A 120 -3.90 8.21 -3.09
CA ALA A 120 -3.81 8.14 -4.54
C ALA A 120 -3.04 6.90 -4.96
N ILE A 121 -3.31 6.40 -6.16
CA ILE A 121 -2.53 5.35 -6.82
C ILE A 121 -2.13 5.83 -8.21
N ILE A 122 -0.88 5.63 -8.58
CA ILE A 122 -0.33 6.03 -9.87
C ILE A 122 0.45 4.84 -10.43
N GLY A 123 0.22 4.50 -11.70
CA GLY A 123 0.91 3.42 -12.40
C GLY A 123 0.02 2.21 -12.67
N LYS A 124 0.63 1.02 -12.78
CA LYS A 124 -0.03 -0.22 -13.17
C LYS A 124 -1.02 -0.69 -12.11
N TRP A 125 -2.32 -0.74 -12.45
CA TRP A 125 -3.39 -1.26 -11.59
C TRP A 125 -3.50 -2.79 -11.64
N HIS A 126 -3.80 -3.33 -12.81
CA HIS A 126 -3.88 -4.77 -13.16
C HIS A 126 -4.80 -5.60 -12.23
N LEU A 127 -5.89 -5.03 -11.78
CA LEU A 127 -6.90 -5.69 -10.94
C LEU A 127 -8.31 -5.61 -11.55
N GLY A 128 -8.37 -5.39 -12.86
CA GLY A 128 -9.61 -5.24 -13.60
C GLY A 128 -10.29 -3.88 -13.36
N LEU A 129 -11.24 -3.55 -14.21
CA LEU A 129 -11.98 -2.29 -14.20
C LEU A 129 -13.48 -2.55 -14.45
N GLY A 130 -14.32 -1.59 -14.07
CA GLY A 130 -15.76 -1.65 -14.33
C GLY A 130 -16.49 -2.68 -13.47
N GLY A 131 -17.71 -3.02 -13.94
CA GLY A 131 -18.60 -3.97 -13.27
C GLY A 131 -18.35 -5.43 -13.69
N PRO A 132 -19.34 -6.33 -13.43
CA PRO A 132 -19.25 -7.75 -13.79
C PRO A 132 -19.09 -8.01 -15.30
N GLU A 133 -19.59 -7.09 -16.12
CA GLU A 133 -19.51 -7.15 -17.60
C GLU A 133 -18.15 -6.67 -18.16
N GLY A 134 -17.23 -6.25 -17.29
CA GLY A 134 -15.95 -5.67 -17.68
C GLY A 134 -16.00 -4.15 -17.85
N PRO A 135 -14.91 -3.54 -18.34
CA PRO A 135 -14.85 -2.11 -18.58
C PRO A 135 -15.63 -1.71 -19.82
N ASP A 136 -16.49 -0.72 -19.71
CA ASP A 136 -17.07 -0.03 -20.85
C ASP A 136 -16.14 1.11 -21.27
N TRP A 137 -15.38 0.89 -22.34
CA TRP A 137 -14.41 1.87 -22.85
C TRP A 137 -15.05 3.08 -23.53
N ASN A 138 -16.36 3.01 -23.85
CA ASN A 138 -17.14 4.11 -24.43
C ASN A 138 -17.92 4.88 -23.37
N GLY A 139 -18.01 4.36 -22.18
CA GLY A 139 -18.71 4.93 -21.05
C GLY A 139 -17.78 5.41 -19.93
N GLU A 140 -18.37 5.75 -18.80
CA GLU A 140 -17.62 6.15 -17.63
C GLU A 140 -16.99 4.92 -16.96
N ILE A 141 -15.66 4.85 -16.94
CA ILE A 141 -14.93 3.82 -16.18
C ILE A 141 -15.09 4.12 -14.69
N LYS A 142 -15.93 3.35 -14.03
CA LYS A 142 -16.13 3.49 -12.59
C LYS A 142 -14.85 3.05 -11.87
N PRO A 143 -14.32 3.89 -10.97
CA PRO A 143 -13.20 3.48 -10.14
C PRO A 143 -13.61 2.28 -9.28
N GLY A 144 -12.62 1.47 -8.91
CA GLY A 144 -12.80 0.35 -8.00
C GLY A 144 -13.35 0.76 -6.63
N PRO A 145 -13.32 -0.15 -5.62
CA PRO A 145 -13.88 0.10 -4.29
C PRO A 145 -13.37 1.41 -3.70
N ARG A 146 -14.29 2.25 -3.26
CA ARG A 146 -14.01 3.58 -2.67
C ARG A 146 -13.77 3.47 -1.16
#